data_021f5f74bc1881e713f3b0a5dc47d406
#
_entry.id   021f5f74bc1881e713f3b0a5dc47d406
#
_cell.length_a   1.000
_cell.length_b   1.000
_cell.length_c   1.000
_cell.angle_alpha   90.00
_cell.angle_beta   90.00
_cell.angle_gamma   90.00
#
_symmetry.space_group_name_H-M   'P 1'
#
loop_
_entity.id
_entity.type
_entity.pdbx_description
1 polymer ?
#
loop_
_entity_poly.entity_id
_entity_poly.type
_entity_poly.pdbx_seq_one_letter_code
_entity_poly.pdbx_strand_id
1 'polypeptide(L)'
;MLEGGFILLHRSILRWEWYGDLNTARLFIHLLLTVNYEPQRWQGIAVERGQRVASLAKLADETGLTVKQVRTALEHLKRTGEVTHTATSKYGLFTVNHYDRYQPRGEPEGPRPGMENGIQGAGGGQAKGSNGRK
;
A
#
# COMPACT_ATOMS: atom_id res chain seq x y z
N MET A 1 -13.62 3.44 14.48
CA MET A 1 -12.29 2.91 14.20
C MET A 1 -12.29 1.76 13.20
N LEU A 2 -13.39 1.05 13.07
CA LEU A 2 -13.43 -0.08 12.14
C LEU A 2 -14.04 0.24 10.78
N GLU A 3 -14.49 1.45 10.60
CA GLU A 3 -15.06 1.84 9.33
C GLU A 3 -13.96 2.05 8.29
N GLY A 4 -14.30 1.96 7.04
CA GLY A 4 -13.36 2.19 5.96
C GLY A 4 -12.60 0.97 5.50
N GLY A 5 -12.84 -0.17 6.13
CA GLY A 5 -12.17 -1.41 5.74
C GLY A 5 -10.75 -1.49 6.25
N PHE A 6 -9.94 -2.32 5.62
CA PHE A 6 -8.57 -2.52 6.07
C PHE A 6 -7.70 -2.91 4.88
N ILE A 7 -6.40 -2.85 5.06
CA ILE A 7 -5.45 -3.35 4.09
C ILE A 7 -4.67 -4.50 4.73
N LEU A 8 -4.01 -5.28 3.89
CA LEU A 8 -3.09 -6.31 4.35
C LEU A 8 -1.71 -5.68 4.52
N LEU A 9 -1.06 -5.99 5.62
CA LEU A 9 0.31 -5.56 5.85
C LEU A 9 1.15 -6.80 6.09
N HIS A 10 1.99 -7.13 5.13
CA HIS A 10 2.73 -8.38 5.15
C HIS A 10 3.89 -8.31 6.15
N ARG A 11 4.13 -9.39 6.85
CA ARG A 11 5.22 -9.43 7.85
C ARG A 11 6.59 -9.25 7.23
N SER A 12 6.71 -9.50 5.93
CA SER A 12 7.99 -9.30 5.24
C SER A 12 8.47 -7.86 5.30
N ILE A 13 7.59 -6.91 5.65
CA ILE A 13 8.01 -5.53 5.80
C ILE A 13 9.10 -5.39 6.85
N LEU A 14 9.15 -6.32 7.80
CA LEU A 14 10.18 -6.28 8.84
C LEU A 14 11.58 -6.43 8.27
N ARG A 15 11.72 -7.04 7.10
CA ARG A 15 13.02 -7.25 6.46
C ARG A 15 13.27 -6.29 5.32
N TRP A 16 12.40 -5.32 5.13
CA TRP A 16 12.49 -4.35 4.07
C TRP A 16 13.54 -3.29 4.43
N GLU A 17 14.35 -2.91 3.47
CA GLU A 17 15.46 -2.01 3.75
C GLU A 17 15.03 -0.67 4.33
N TRP A 18 13.81 -0.23 4.05
CA TRP A 18 13.33 1.05 4.57
C TRP A 18 12.54 0.92 5.87
N TYR A 19 12.43 -0.29 6.42
CA TYR A 19 11.63 -0.46 7.62
C TYR A 19 12.14 0.40 8.78
N GLY A 20 13.47 0.52 8.90
CA GLY A 20 14.06 1.34 9.95
C GLY A 20 14.09 2.83 9.65
N ASP A 21 13.73 3.23 8.44
CA ASP A 21 13.67 4.63 8.07
C ASP A 21 12.26 5.11 8.35
N LEU A 22 12.06 5.79 9.48
CA LEU A 22 10.73 6.09 9.97
C LEU A 22 9.89 6.86 8.98
N ASN A 23 10.47 7.88 8.37
CA ASN A 23 9.69 8.71 7.45
C ASN A 23 9.33 7.96 6.18
N THR A 24 10.26 7.17 5.66
CA THR A 24 10.03 6.41 4.42
C THR A 24 9.00 5.33 4.66
N ALA A 25 9.12 4.58 5.76
CA ALA A 25 8.14 3.54 6.08
C ALA A 25 6.76 4.15 6.31
N ARG A 26 6.71 5.28 7.00
CA ARG A 26 5.42 5.94 7.26
C ARG A 26 4.76 6.37 5.96
N LEU A 27 5.51 6.96 5.05
CA LEU A 27 4.94 7.40 3.79
C LEU A 27 4.43 6.20 2.98
N PHE A 28 5.19 5.12 2.94
CA PHE A 28 4.77 3.95 2.18
C PHE A 28 3.47 3.36 2.73
N ILE A 29 3.40 3.19 4.06
CA ILE A 29 2.18 2.65 4.68
C ILE A 29 1.02 3.59 4.43
N HIS A 30 1.26 4.90 4.52
CA HIS A 30 0.20 5.87 4.27
C HIS A 30 -0.32 5.77 2.83
N LEU A 31 0.58 5.60 1.87
CA LEU A 31 0.15 5.44 0.48
C LEU A 31 -0.66 4.14 0.32
N LEU A 32 -0.22 3.04 0.95
CA LEU A 32 -1.00 1.81 0.90
C LEU A 32 -2.42 2.01 1.41
N LEU A 33 -2.56 2.85 2.43
CA LEU A 33 -3.88 3.10 3.04
C LEU A 33 -4.75 4.04 2.22
N THR A 34 -4.15 4.88 1.38
CA THR A 34 -4.90 5.97 0.76
C THR A 34 -5.00 5.90 -0.75
N VAL A 35 -4.26 5.02 -1.43
CA VAL A 35 -4.43 4.86 -2.87
C VAL A 35 -5.78 4.22 -3.16
N ASN A 36 -6.28 4.40 -4.36
CA ASN A 36 -7.59 3.88 -4.73
C ASN A 36 -7.58 2.36 -4.75
N TYR A 37 -8.58 1.78 -4.13
CA TYR A 37 -8.78 0.34 -4.20
C TYR A 37 -9.51 -0.03 -5.49
N GLU A 38 -10.35 0.86 -5.99
CA GLU A 38 -11.06 0.68 -7.24
C GLU A 38 -10.73 1.83 -8.18
N PRO A 39 -10.72 1.61 -9.49
CA PRO A 39 -10.49 2.71 -10.42
C PRO A 39 -11.56 3.79 -10.24
N GLN A 40 -11.15 5.03 -10.30
CA GLN A 40 -12.05 6.16 -10.21
C GLN A 40 -11.58 7.25 -11.15
N ARG A 41 -12.43 8.21 -11.41
CA ARG A 41 -12.04 9.34 -12.22
C ARG A 41 -11.87 10.57 -11.33
N TRP A 42 -10.88 11.37 -11.68
CA TRP A 42 -10.62 12.60 -10.95
C TRP A 42 -10.41 13.68 -12.01
N GLN A 43 -11.37 14.61 -12.09
CA GLN A 43 -11.31 15.72 -13.04
C GLN A 43 -10.97 15.24 -14.45
N GLY A 44 -11.67 14.21 -14.92
CA GLY A 44 -11.51 13.69 -16.25
C GLY A 44 -10.36 12.72 -16.43
N ILE A 45 -9.59 12.46 -15.38
CA ILE A 45 -8.42 11.59 -15.46
C ILE A 45 -8.75 10.27 -14.81
N ALA A 46 -8.37 9.17 -15.46
CA ALA A 46 -8.56 7.86 -14.87
C ALA A 46 -7.47 7.65 -13.82
N VAL A 47 -7.89 7.37 -12.58
CA VAL A 47 -6.96 7.05 -11.49
C VAL A 47 -7.20 5.58 -11.18
N GLU A 48 -6.22 4.76 -11.45
CA GLU A 48 -6.38 3.32 -11.37
C GLU A 48 -6.22 2.80 -9.94
N ARG A 49 -6.53 1.54 -9.77
CA ARG A 49 -6.29 0.86 -8.52
C ARG A 49 -4.81 0.97 -8.17
N GLY A 50 -4.50 1.29 -6.93
CA GLY A 50 -3.12 1.46 -6.48
C GLY A 50 -2.53 2.83 -6.78
N GLN A 51 -3.36 3.76 -7.29
CA GLN A 51 -2.91 5.10 -7.60
C GLN A 51 -3.65 6.13 -6.77
N ARG A 52 -3.04 7.28 -6.61
CA ARG A 52 -3.66 8.38 -5.91
C ARG A 52 -3.17 9.71 -6.48
N VAL A 53 -4.10 10.66 -6.60
CA VAL A 53 -3.76 12.04 -6.93
C VAL A 53 -3.57 12.81 -5.62
N ALA A 54 -2.44 13.46 -5.46
CA ALA A 54 -2.18 14.27 -4.28
C ALA A 54 -1.02 15.21 -4.57
N SER A 55 -0.82 16.17 -3.67
CA SER A 55 0.37 17.01 -3.69
C SER A 55 1.29 16.57 -2.57
N LEU A 56 2.54 16.99 -2.65
CA LEU A 56 3.48 16.71 -1.56
C LEU A 56 3.03 17.39 -0.28
N ALA A 57 2.47 18.60 -0.40
CA ALA A 57 1.96 19.31 0.78
C ALA A 57 0.81 18.55 1.44
N LYS A 58 -0.07 17.96 0.62
CA LYS A 58 -1.18 17.18 1.15
C LYS A 58 -0.67 15.94 1.89
N LEU A 59 0.29 15.25 1.29
CA LEU A 59 0.87 14.08 1.94
C LEU A 59 1.58 14.46 3.24
N ALA A 60 2.27 15.61 3.24
CA ALA A 60 2.93 16.08 4.46
C ALA A 60 1.90 16.33 5.55
N ASP A 61 0.82 17.01 5.20
CA ASP A 61 -0.24 17.30 6.16
C ASP A 61 -0.84 16.01 6.74
N GLU A 62 -1.09 15.03 5.89
CA GLU A 62 -1.74 13.80 6.33
C GLU A 62 -0.83 12.91 7.16
N THR A 63 0.48 12.94 6.89
CA THR A 63 1.40 12.05 7.59
C THR A 63 2.04 12.68 8.83
N GLY A 64 1.92 14.00 8.95
CA GLY A 64 2.61 14.69 10.04
C GLY A 64 4.08 14.95 9.73
N LEU A 65 4.50 14.72 8.48
CA LEU A 65 5.87 14.98 8.06
C LEU A 65 5.96 16.38 7.44
N THR A 66 7.17 16.90 7.34
CA THR A 66 7.36 18.13 6.56
C THR A 66 7.40 17.77 5.08
N VAL A 67 7.19 18.76 4.22
CA VAL A 67 7.29 18.54 2.78
C VAL A 67 8.68 18.01 2.41
N LYS A 68 9.72 18.53 3.06
CA LYS A 68 11.07 18.06 2.81
C LYS A 68 11.23 16.59 3.16
N GLN A 69 10.64 16.17 4.29
CA GLN A 69 10.71 14.78 4.71
C GLN A 69 9.93 13.88 3.74
N VAL A 70 8.78 14.34 3.27
CA VAL A 70 8.02 13.60 2.28
C VAL A 70 8.83 13.45 1.00
N ARG A 71 9.48 14.54 0.57
CA ARG A 71 10.28 14.49 -0.65
C ARG A 71 11.42 13.48 -0.54
N THR A 72 12.12 13.49 0.59
CA THR A 72 13.22 12.53 0.81
C THR A 72 12.72 11.10 0.86
N ALA A 73 11.62 10.86 1.59
CA ALA A 73 11.04 9.54 1.68
C ALA A 73 10.60 9.05 0.29
N LEU A 74 10.00 9.94 -0.49
CA LEU A 74 9.56 9.59 -1.83
C LEU A 74 10.75 9.24 -2.72
N GLU A 75 11.87 9.95 -2.59
CA GLU A 75 13.06 9.62 -3.36
C GLU A 75 13.54 8.21 -3.03
N HIS A 76 13.49 7.83 -1.77
CA HIS A 76 13.86 6.47 -1.38
C HIS A 76 12.98 5.43 -2.06
N LEU A 77 11.66 5.65 -1.99
CA LEU A 77 10.70 4.70 -2.54
C LEU A 77 10.78 4.62 -4.06
N LYS A 78 11.10 5.73 -4.71
CA LYS A 78 11.28 5.74 -6.16
C LYS A 78 12.54 4.98 -6.54
N ARG A 79 13.60 5.17 -5.76
CA ARG A 79 14.87 4.53 -6.06
C ARG A 79 14.78 3.02 -5.99
N THR A 80 14.06 2.50 -5.02
CA THR A 80 13.92 1.06 -4.87
C THR A 80 12.67 0.50 -5.56
N GLY A 81 11.89 1.36 -6.21
CA GLY A 81 10.84 0.88 -7.10
C GLY A 81 9.49 0.61 -6.48
N GLU A 82 9.31 0.92 -5.19
CA GLU A 82 8.00 0.68 -4.57
C GLU A 82 6.95 1.67 -5.03
N VAL A 83 7.36 2.88 -5.42
CA VAL A 83 6.42 3.93 -5.77
C VAL A 83 6.91 4.65 -7.02
N THR A 84 5.97 5.02 -7.88
CA THR A 84 6.22 5.89 -9.01
C THR A 84 5.46 7.19 -8.77
N HIS A 85 6.07 8.30 -9.11
CA HIS A 85 5.45 9.60 -8.95
C HIS A 85 5.55 10.37 -10.28
N THR A 86 4.43 10.77 -10.82
CA THR A 86 4.37 11.58 -12.04
C THR A 86 3.71 12.90 -11.68
N ALA A 87 4.39 14.01 -11.96
CA ALA A 87 3.86 15.31 -11.61
C ALA A 87 3.56 16.11 -12.86
N THR A 88 2.45 16.83 -12.83
CA THR A 88 2.11 17.78 -13.88
C THR A 88 1.98 19.14 -13.21
N SER A 89 1.66 20.18 -14.00
CA SER A 89 1.45 21.50 -13.43
C SER A 89 0.22 21.55 -12.54
N LYS A 90 -0.66 20.58 -12.64
CA LYS A 90 -1.94 20.61 -11.93
C LYS A 90 -2.04 19.59 -10.81
N TYR A 91 -1.31 18.50 -10.88
CA TYR A 91 -1.46 17.46 -9.85
C TYR A 91 -0.26 16.53 -9.87
N GLY A 92 -0.14 15.74 -8.80
CA GLY A 92 0.81 14.64 -8.76
C GLY A 92 0.06 13.32 -8.71
N LEU A 93 0.56 12.33 -9.41
CA LEU A 93 -0.03 10.99 -9.42
C LEU A 93 0.98 10.04 -8.79
N PHE A 94 0.56 9.39 -7.72
CA PHE A 94 1.39 8.43 -6.99
C PHE A 94 0.88 7.05 -7.28
N THR A 95 1.78 6.13 -7.64
CA THR A 95 1.43 4.74 -7.91
C THR A 95 2.22 3.86 -6.96
N VAL A 96 1.52 3.01 -6.22
CA VAL A 96 2.18 1.95 -5.46
C VAL A 96 2.38 0.81 -6.42
N ASN A 97 3.62 0.60 -6.84
CA ASN A 97 3.92 -0.45 -7.80
C ASN A 97 3.67 -1.82 -7.17
N HIS A 98 3.17 -2.73 -7.94
CA HIS A 98 2.86 -4.08 -7.44
C HIS A 98 1.78 -4.08 -6.38
N TYR A 99 0.89 -3.07 -6.40
CA TYR A 99 -0.17 -2.99 -5.40
C TYR A 99 -0.97 -4.29 -5.32
N ASP A 100 -1.26 -4.93 -6.46
CA ASP A 100 -2.05 -6.16 -6.46
C ASP A 100 -1.33 -7.32 -5.77
N ARG A 101 -0.02 -7.28 -5.68
CA ARG A 101 0.72 -8.31 -4.94
C ARG A 101 0.59 -8.10 -3.45
N TYR A 102 0.55 -6.85 -3.01
CA TYR A 102 0.37 -6.56 -1.59
C TYR A 102 -1.07 -6.72 -1.18
N GLN A 103 -2.00 -6.34 -2.09
CA GLN A 103 -3.43 -6.34 -1.78
C GLN A 103 -4.15 -7.10 -2.88
N PRO A 104 -4.14 -8.42 -2.85
CA PRO A 104 -4.80 -9.19 -3.90
C PRO A 104 -6.26 -8.80 -4.03
N ARG A 105 -6.79 -8.86 -5.24
CA ARG A 105 -8.18 -8.55 -5.40
C ARG A 105 -8.98 -9.52 -4.63
N GLY A 106 -9.87 -9.01 -4.01
CA GLY A 106 -10.62 -9.76 -3.17
C GLY A 106 -11.38 -10.74 -3.84
N GLU A 107 -11.33 -11.77 -3.56
CA GLU A 107 -12.03 -12.54 -4.07
C GLU A 107 -13.01 -12.72 -3.39
N PRO A 108 -13.72 -12.46 -3.65
CA PRO A 108 -14.77 -12.43 -2.97
C PRO A 108 -15.10 -13.65 -2.51
N GLU A 109 -14.86 -14.44 -2.94
CA GLU A 109 -15.28 -15.46 -2.56
C GLU A 109 -14.54 -15.90 -1.71
N GLY A 110 -14.32 -16.11 -1.33
CA GLY A 110 -13.59 -16.73 -0.62
C GLY A 110 -13.34 -16.41 0.59
N PRO A 111 -13.05 -17.04 1.34
CA PRO A 111 -12.67 -16.61 2.51
C PRO A 111 -11.32 -16.30 2.36
N ARG A 112 -10.91 -15.80 2.89
CA ARG A 112 -9.76 -15.41 2.77
C ARG A 112 -8.99 -16.12 3.39
N PRO A 113 -8.32 -16.62 3.15
CA PRO A 113 -7.49 -17.40 3.67
C PRO A 113 -6.69 -16.87 4.58
N GLY A 114 -6.99 -16.83 4.76
CA GLY A 114 -6.13 -16.64 5.28
C GLY A 114 -6.07 -16.81 6.02
N MET A 115 -6.75 -16.82 6.01
CA MET A 115 -6.73 -17.15 6.38
C MET A 115 -7.00 -18.10 6.62
N GLU A 116 -7.25 -18.36 6.16
CA GLU A 116 -7.40 -19.48 6.00
C GLU A 116 -7.08 -20.05 5.98
N ASN A 117 -7.18 -19.96 6.04
CA ASN A 117 -6.76 -20.75 5.80
C ASN A 117 -6.12 -20.73 5.81
N GLY A 118 -6.01 -20.52 6.15
CA GLY A 118 -5.46 -20.91 5.94
C GLY A 118 -4.93 -20.92 5.96
N ILE A 119 -5.03 -20.85 6.01
CA ILE A 119 -4.66 -21.48 5.84
C ILE A 119 -4.38 -21.78 5.33
N GLN A 120 -4.45 -21.93 5.69
CA GLN A 120 -4.12 -22.60 5.08
C GLN A 120 -3.74 -22.68 4.64
N GLY A 121 -3.75 -22.39 5.03
CA GLY A 121 -3.38 -22.79 4.48
C GLY A 121 -3.11 -22.84 4.35
N ALA A 122 -3.05 -22.67 4.44
CA ALA A 122 -2.71 -23.13 4.16
C ALA A 122 -2.66 -23.43 4.07
N GLY A 123 -2.80 -23.38 4.46
CA GLY A 123 -2.69 -23.97 4.11
C GLY A 123 -2.63 -24.15 4.23
N GLY A 124 -2.72 -24.20 4.49
CA GLY A 124 -2.57 -24.68 4.25
C GLY A 124 -2.54 -24.88 4.65
N GLY A 125 -2.57 -24.92 4.81
CA GLY A 125 -2.51 -25.45 4.82
C GLY A 125 -2.45 -25.60 5.41
N GLN A 126 -2.41 -25.60 5.43
CA GLN A 126 -2.36 -26.13 5.73
C GLN A 126 -2.27 -26.29 6.27
N ALA A 127 -2.14 -25.72 5.97
CA ALA A 127 -2.18 -26.10 6.22
C ALA A 127 -2.11 -26.17 6.80
N LYS A 128 -2.11 -26.35 7.26
CA LYS A 128 -2.12 -26.64 7.56
C LYS A 128 -1.85 -26.43 8.06
N GLY A 129 -1.83 -26.02 8.54
CA GLY A 129 -1.66 -25.99 8.68
C GLY A 129 -1.51 -25.53 9.40
N SER A 130 -1.38 -25.27 9.43
CA SER A 130 -1.28 -25.22 9.71
C SER A 130 -1.10 -24.75 10.33
N ASN A 131 -0.98 -24.43 10.49
CA ASN A 131 -0.86 -24.38 10.74
C ASN A 131 -0.66 -24.01 11.10
N GLY A 132 -0.58 -23.50 11.10
CA GLY A 132 -0.55 -23.41 11.04
C GLY A 132 -0.34 -23.07 11.56
N ARG A 133 -0.20 -22.69 11.33
CA ARG A 133 -0.13 -22.78 11.44
C ARG A 133 0.21 -22.71 11.42
N LYS A 134 0.34 -22.19 11.52
CA LYS A 134 0.52 -22.43 11.27
C LYS A 134 0.43 -22.51 11.25
#